data_5ad523bc3d48949c3126c61a23f6bbf0
#
_entry.id   5ad523bc3d48949c3126c61a23f6bbf0
#
_cell.length_a   1.000
_cell.length_b   1.000
_cell.length_c   1.000
_cell.angle_alpha   90.00
_cell.angle_beta   90.00
_cell.angle_gamma   90.00
#
_symmetry.space_group_name_H-M   'P 1'
#
loop_
_entity.id
_entity.type
_entity.pdbx_description
1 polymer ?
#
loop_
_entity_poly.entity_id
_entity_poly.type
_entity_poly.pdbx_seq_one_letter_code
_entity_poly.pdbx_strand_id
1 'polypeptide(L)'
;MIRASLAALALSCSFAAVAVAAPQDKDPYLWLEDIEGTKALDWVKKENAATDKLITSRPGFEADRKRARAILDDERQIAMPGEVMGDMITNFWRDAANPRGLWRQSPLDAWLAGKPVWTTLIDVDALGKAEKQSWVWHGADCLAPEYKRCLVSLSPGGTDADIVREWDRTTKSFVTAGFTLPQAKSSVTWEDTDTLLVATDYGAGSMTASGYPRIVKRWKRGTPLSAAETLAEGEHEDVGMNVFALVDGDKRWPMISRGKTFYTADYLLPNIDASRYISTIIPDTASIRDVVDGQLIIFLNQDWANIPAGSLVSLSIEDMSADRKVPIITAMTPTKAQAIEDVVATDNILWVKALDDVEGKLFALRRDPATGKWSQKAVPLADNATVSIAGTLGKRDIVLPTAETMVTPPTLYAAAETGAPKAVQSLPATFDAKDMSVEKRFATSKDGTKIPYFLVRKKSDSEAPVPALIHAYGGFRAAQTPGYLTGQPYRAGPLGLFWVEDGNAYVLAG
;
A
#
# COMPACT_ATOMS: atom_id res chain seq x y z
N MET A 1 -62.34 60.98 2.87
CA MET A 1 -62.89 59.73 2.33
C MET A 1 -61.93 58.64 2.72
N ILE A 2 -62.32 57.85 3.70
CA ILE A 2 -61.57 56.84 4.37
C ILE A 2 -61.81 55.49 3.61
N ARG A 3 -60.78 54.77 3.18
CA ARG A 3 -60.91 53.38 2.79
C ARG A 3 -60.02 52.56 3.68
N ALA A 4 -60.64 51.73 4.50
CA ALA A 4 -60.03 50.73 5.33
C ALA A 4 -59.69 49.51 4.47
N SER A 5 -58.46 48.99 4.59
CA SER A 5 -58.07 47.71 4.04
C SER A 5 -57.95 46.67 5.17
N LEU A 6 -58.78 45.64 5.12
CA LEU A 6 -58.73 44.48 5.98
C LEU A 6 -57.49 43.66 5.59
N ALA A 7 -56.65 43.40 6.55
CA ALA A 7 -55.60 42.37 6.45
C ALA A 7 -56.15 41.04 6.99
N ALA A 8 -56.26 40.04 6.13
CA ALA A 8 -56.61 38.67 6.51
C ALA A 8 -55.36 37.96 6.99
N LEU A 9 -55.32 37.56 8.26
CA LEU A 9 -54.30 36.73 8.87
C LEU A 9 -54.63 35.27 8.52
N ALA A 10 -53.87 34.65 7.63
CA ALA A 10 -53.94 33.22 7.39
C ALA A 10 -53.06 32.47 8.42
N LEU A 11 -53.71 31.79 9.37
CA LEU A 11 -53.05 30.87 10.30
C LEU A 11 -52.71 29.56 9.54
N SER A 12 -51.48 29.36 9.18
CA SER A 12 -51.00 28.08 8.68
C SER A 12 -50.71 27.15 9.85
N CYS A 13 -51.61 26.20 10.14
CA CYS A 13 -51.35 25.06 11.02
C CYS A 13 -50.40 24.13 10.34
N SER A 14 -49.12 24.16 10.72
CA SER A 14 -48.15 23.13 10.38
C SER A 14 -48.44 21.87 11.20
N PHE A 15 -49.05 20.89 10.58
CA PHE A 15 -49.07 19.53 11.14
C PHE A 15 -47.67 18.96 11.05
N ALA A 16 -46.96 18.97 12.17
CA ALA A 16 -45.77 18.11 12.32
C ALA A 16 -46.23 16.66 12.29
N ALA A 17 -46.04 15.99 11.19
CA ALA A 17 -46.17 14.54 11.13
C ALA A 17 -45.09 13.96 12.05
N VAL A 18 -45.47 13.50 13.24
CA VAL A 18 -44.65 12.66 14.07
C VAL A 18 -44.54 11.35 13.31
N ALA A 19 -43.38 11.12 12.72
CA ALA A 19 -43.02 9.80 12.18
C ALA A 19 -43.01 8.83 13.38
N VAL A 20 -44.07 8.08 13.54
CA VAL A 20 -44.09 6.91 14.42
C VAL A 20 -43.11 5.93 13.82
N ALA A 21 -41.95 5.80 14.42
CA ALA A 21 -41.01 4.73 14.08
C ALA A 21 -41.79 3.42 14.16
N ALA A 22 -41.77 2.64 13.06
CA ALA A 22 -42.32 1.29 13.07
C ALA A 22 -41.70 0.53 14.26
N PRO A 23 -42.48 -0.32 14.96
CA PRO A 23 -41.91 -1.09 16.04
C PRO A 23 -40.73 -1.87 15.46
N GLN A 24 -39.52 -1.58 15.94
CA GLN A 24 -38.35 -2.39 15.68
C GLN A 24 -38.68 -3.77 16.22
N ASP A 25 -38.84 -4.77 15.34
CA ASP A 25 -38.88 -6.17 15.74
C ASP A 25 -37.69 -6.39 16.65
N LYS A 26 -37.97 -6.73 17.92
CA LYS A 26 -36.89 -6.98 18.90
C LYS A 26 -36.11 -8.17 18.37
N ASP A 27 -34.85 -7.94 18.00
CA ASP A 27 -33.94 -8.99 17.59
C ASP A 27 -33.94 -10.09 18.68
N PRO A 28 -34.43 -11.30 18.39
CA PRO A 28 -34.48 -12.39 19.36
C PRO A 28 -33.09 -12.93 19.70
N TYR A 29 -32.05 -12.47 19.01
CA TYR A 29 -30.68 -12.98 19.13
C TYR A 29 -29.70 -12.00 19.80
N LEU A 30 -30.17 -10.87 20.36
CA LEU A 30 -29.31 -9.91 21.08
C LEU A 30 -28.40 -10.57 22.14
N TRP A 31 -28.83 -11.69 22.71
CA TRP A 31 -28.03 -12.44 23.67
C TRP A 31 -26.75 -13.05 23.07
N LEU A 32 -26.61 -13.14 21.73
CA LEU A 32 -25.36 -13.55 21.04
C LEU A 32 -24.31 -12.45 21.02
N GLU A 33 -24.67 -11.19 21.28
CA GLU A 33 -23.73 -10.07 21.37
C GLU A 33 -22.89 -10.10 22.66
N ASP A 34 -23.32 -10.88 23.66
CA ASP A 34 -22.52 -11.09 24.87
C ASP A 34 -21.36 -12.06 24.59
N ILE A 35 -20.20 -11.48 24.28
CA ILE A 35 -18.99 -12.19 23.83
C ILE A 35 -18.51 -13.22 24.85
N GLU A 36 -18.67 -12.95 26.15
CA GLU A 36 -18.28 -13.84 27.26
C GLU A 36 -19.47 -14.56 27.91
N GLY A 37 -20.67 -14.32 27.41
CA GLY A 37 -21.91 -14.90 27.93
C GLY A 37 -21.95 -16.42 27.79
N THR A 38 -22.15 -17.14 28.90
CA THR A 38 -22.22 -18.61 28.92
C THR A 38 -23.23 -19.15 27.90
N LYS A 39 -24.42 -18.52 27.81
CA LYS A 39 -25.48 -18.93 26.87
C LYS A 39 -25.01 -18.80 25.41
N ALA A 40 -24.34 -17.68 25.04
CA ALA A 40 -23.82 -17.45 23.72
C ALA A 40 -22.71 -18.45 23.37
N LEU A 41 -21.75 -18.62 24.27
CA LEU A 41 -20.63 -19.56 24.09
C LEU A 41 -21.08 -21.02 24.00
N ASP A 42 -22.08 -21.43 24.77
CA ASP A 42 -22.60 -22.79 24.72
C ASP A 42 -23.36 -23.06 23.41
N TRP A 43 -24.12 -22.07 22.91
CA TRP A 43 -24.75 -22.16 21.61
C TRP A 43 -23.70 -22.26 20.49
N VAL A 44 -22.67 -21.40 20.48
CA VAL A 44 -21.58 -21.43 19.50
C VAL A 44 -20.88 -22.80 19.53
N LYS A 45 -20.52 -23.32 20.69
CA LYS A 45 -19.88 -24.64 20.80
C LYS A 45 -20.75 -25.76 20.22
N LYS A 46 -22.07 -25.72 20.48
CA LYS A 46 -23.01 -26.71 19.96
C LYS A 46 -23.11 -26.64 18.43
N GLU A 47 -23.26 -25.45 17.88
CA GLU A 47 -23.36 -25.28 16.43
C GLU A 47 -22.03 -25.61 15.72
N ASN A 48 -20.89 -25.24 16.31
CA ASN A 48 -19.57 -25.63 15.79
C ASN A 48 -19.40 -27.15 15.78
N ALA A 49 -19.76 -27.85 16.87
CA ALA A 49 -19.65 -29.32 16.90
C ALA A 49 -20.54 -30.01 15.85
N ALA A 50 -21.74 -29.48 15.58
CA ALA A 50 -22.59 -29.95 14.50
C ALA A 50 -22.02 -29.71 13.12
N THR A 51 -21.46 -28.51 12.88
CA THR A 51 -20.83 -28.12 11.64
C THR A 51 -19.56 -28.93 11.40
N ASP A 52 -18.69 -29.06 12.40
CA ASP A 52 -17.45 -29.83 12.31
C ASP A 52 -17.75 -31.28 11.93
N LYS A 53 -18.72 -31.90 12.58
CA LYS A 53 -19.14 -33.25 12.23
C LYS A 53 -19.64 -33.37 10.79
N LEU A 54 -20.46 -32.42 10.34
CA LEU A 54 -21.01 -32.39 8.98
C LEU A 54 -19.91 -32.25 7.91
N ILE A 55 -18.96 -31.33 8.14
CA ILE A 55 -17.93 -31.02 7.16
C ILE A 55 -16.82 -32.08 7.16
N THR A 56 -16.30 -32.44 8.35
CA THR A 56 -15.16 -33.37 8.46
C THR A 56 -15.52 -34.81 8.08
N SER A 57 -16.81 -35.18 8.13
CA SER A 57 -17.29 -36.50 7.71
C SER A 57 -17.43 -36.64 6.18
N ARG A 58 -17.26 -35.55 5.39
CA ARG A 58 -17.37 -35.63 3.93
C ARG A 58 -16.22 -36.42 3.35
N PRO A 59 -16.49 -37.30 2.36
CA PRO A 59 -15.43 -37.95 1.59
C PRO A 59 -14.47 -36.91 0.99
N GLY A 60 -13.16 -37.13 1.11
CA GLY A 60 -12.16 -36.23 0.58
C GLY A 60 -11.69 -35.11 1.52
N PHE A 61 -12.48 -34.78 2.59
CA PHE A 61 -12.15 -33.63 3.47
C PHE A 61 -10.69 -33.67 4.00
N GLU A 62 -10.24 -34.82 4.50
CA GLU A 62 -8.88 -34.94 5.06
C GLU A 62 -7.78 -34.83 3.97
N ALA A 63 -8.06 -35.27 2.76
CA ALA A 63 -7.16 -35.11 1.63
C ALA A 63 -7.03 -33.65 1.24
N ASP A 64 -8.17 -32.93 1.14
CA ASP A 64 -8.23 -31.51 0.82
C ASP A 64 -7.59 -30.66 1.92
N ARG A 65 -7.88 -30.98 3.18
CA ARG A 65 -7.26 -30.32 4.33
C ARG A 65 -5.73 -30.46 4.33
N LYS A 66 -5.23 -31.67 4.09
CA LYS A 66 -3.80 -31.93 3.99
C LYS A 66 -3.16 -31.18 2.83
N ARG A 67 -3.83 -31.14 1.69
CA ARG A 67 -3.36 -30.43 0.49
C ARG A 67 -3.39 -28.93 0.69
N ALA A 68 -4.48 -28.37 1.22
CA ALA A 68 -4.57 -26.95 1.58
C ALA A 68 -3.46 -26.56 2.56
N ARG A 69 -3.20 -27.42 3.56
CA ARG A 69 -2.10 -27.24 4.50
C ARG A 69 -0.74 -27.19 3.81
N ALA A 70 -0.48 -28.10 2.87
CA ALA A 70 0.79 -28.14 2.13
C ALA A 70 0.99 -26.88 1.27
N ILE A 71 -0.10 -26.29 0.73
CA ILE A 71 -0.05 -25.02 0.02
C ILE A 71 0.25 -23.86 0.98
N LEU A 72 -0.37 -23.86 2.17
CA LEU A 72 -0.15 -22.84 3.21
C LEU A 72 1.25 -22.89 3.82
N ASP A 73 1.80 -24.08 3.95
CA ASP A 73 3.14 -24.33 4.51
C ASP A 73 4.24 -24.24 3.44
N ASP A 74 3.92 -23.84 2.20
CA ASP A 74 4.91 -23.68 1.14
C ASP A 74 5.81 -22.46 1.44
N GLU A 75 7.07 -22.75 1.77
CA GLU A 75 8.07 -21.72 2.12
C GLU A 75 8.76 -21.10 0.89
N ARG A 76 8.42 -21.56 -0.33
CA ARG A 76 8.98 -20.97 -1.54
C ARG A 76 8.46 -19.57 -1.74
N GLN A 77 9.36 -18.63 -1.86
CA GLN A 77 9.04 -17.22 -1.98
C GLN A 77 10.04 -16.50 -2.89
N ILE A 78 9.57 -15.43 -3.51
CA ILE A 78 10.45 -14.55 -4.27
C ILE A 78 11.23 -13.68 -3.27
N ALA A 79 12.54 -13.57 -3.48
CA ALA A 79 13.36 -12.63 -2.72
C ALA A 79 13.06 -11.20 -3.19
N MET A 80 11.96 -10.63 -2.64
CA MET A 80 11.49 -9.30 -3.03
C MET A 80 12.58 -8.25 -2.85
N PRO A 81 12.70 -7.29 -3.80
CA PRO A 81 13.66 -6.22 -3.69
C PRO A 81 13.29 -5.29 -2.52
N GLY A 82 14.29 -4.85 -1.80
CA GLY A 82 14.23 -3.69 -0.94
C GLY A 82 14.87 -2.50 -1.64
N GLU A 83 15.52 -1.63 -0.87
CA GLU A 83 16.20 -0.45 -1.40
C GLU A 83 17.46 -0.80 -2.19
N VAL A 84 17.70 -0.07 -3.28
CA VAL A 84 18.96 -0.13 -4.04
C VAL A 84 19.92 0.90 -3.48
N MET A 85 21.05 0.45 -2.99
CA MET A 85 22.06 1.25 -2.31
C MET A 85 23.39 1.19 -3.07
N GLY A 86 23.58 2.07 -4.05
CA GLY A 86 24.71 2.01 -4.97
C GLY A 86 24.60 0.80 -5.90
N ASP A 87 25.55 -0.11 -5.82
CA ASP A 87 25.60 -1.36 -6.59
C ASP A 87 25.03 -2.59 -5.83
N MET A 88 24.43 -2.33 -4.67
CA MET A 88 23.81 -3.35 -3.82
C MET A 88 22.29 -3.22 -3.81
N ILE A 89 21.60 -4.36 -3.73
CA ILE A 89 20.16 -4.40 -3.45
C ILE A 89 19.92 -5.06 -2.11
N THR A 90 19.03 -4.50 -1.31
CA THR A 90 18.64 -5.09 -0.03
C THR A 90 17.44 -6.02 -0.18
N ASN A 91 17.21 -6.83 0.84
CA ASN A 91 16.04 -7.67 0.98
C ASN A 91 15.80 -7.93 2.47
N PHE A 92 14.55 -8.01 2.86
CA PHE A 92 14.17 -8.55 4.17
C PHE A 92 13.63 -9.96 3.98
N TRP A 93 14.28 -10.93 4.60
CA TRP A 93 13.99 -12.35 4.43
C TRP A 93 13.51 -12.99 5.72
N ARG A 94 12.44 -13.77 5.62
CA ARG A 94 11.93 -14.59 6.74
C ARG A 94 11.71 -16.00 6.29
N ASP A 95 12.09 -16.96 7.12
CA ASP A 95 11.86 -18.39 6.95
C ASP A 95 11.73 -19.07 8.32
N ALA A 96 11.59 -20.41 8.33
CA ALA A 96 11.48 -21.16 9.57
C ALA A 96 12.72 -21.06 10.47
N ALA A 97 13.90 -20.87 9.88
CA ALA A 97 15.17 -20.72 10.61
C ALA A 97 15.35 -19.28 11.15
N ASN A 98 14.74 -18.30 10.50
CA ASN A 98 14.84 -16.87 10.83
C ASN A 98 13.43 -16.27 10.95
N PRO A 99 12.64 -16.61 11.97
CA PRO A 99 11.24 -16.21 12.08
C PRO A 99 11.06 -14.71 12.33
N ARG A 100 12.05 -14.01 12.92
CA ARG A 100 12.07 -12.54 13.06
C ARG A 100 12.66 -11.84 11.85
N GLY A 101 13.52 -12.54 11.10
CA GLY A 101 14.00 -12.15 9.80
C GLY A 101 15.42 -11.62 9.74
N LEU A 102 15.92 -11.57 8.51
CA LEU A 102 17.24 -11.08 8.14
C LEU A 102 17.12 -9.86 7.24
N TRP A 103 17.64 -8.73 7.63
CA TRP A 103 17.95 -7.66 6.70
C TRP A 103 19.30 -7.96 6.05
N ARG A 104 19.30 -8.16 4.73
CA ARG A 104 20.46 -8.63 3.96
C ARG A 104 20.61 -7.87 2.67
N GLN A 105 21.77 -7.95 2.05
CA GLN A 105 22.07 -7.33 0.76
C GLN A 105 22.81 -8.28 -0.18
N SER A 106 22.71 -8.03 -1.47
CA SER A 106 23.42 -8.73 -2.54
C SER A 106 23.90 -7.75 -3.59
N PRO A 107 24.98 -8.03 -4.33
CA PRO A 107 25.28 -7.29 -5.55
C PRO A 107 24.08 -7.28 -6.50
N LEU A 108 23.72 -6.10 -6.98
CA LEU A 108 22.53 -5.89 -7.81
C LEU A 108 22.55 -6.75 -9.08
N ASP A 109 23.70 -6.83 -9.77
CA ASP A 109 23.79 -7.61 -11.01
C ASP A 109 23.66 -9.12 -10.75
N ALA A 110 24.16 -9.62 -9.63
CA ALA A 110 23.98 -11.02 -9.23
C ALA A 110 22.51 -11.33 -8.92
N TRP A 111 21.82 -10.40 -8.26
CA TRP A 111 20.40 -10.53 -7.97
C TRP A 111 19.56 -10.50 -9.25
N LEU A 112 19.83 -9.56 -10.18
CA LEU A 112 19.17 -9.48 -11.48
C LEU A 112 19.39 -10.71 -12.36
N ALA A 113 20.55 -11.39 -12.18
CA ALA A 113 20.85 -12.65 -12.85
C ALA A 113 20.14 -13.86 -12.19
N GLY A 114 19.34 -13.67 -11.15
CA GLY A 114 18.69 -14.74 -10.38
C GLY A 114 19.65 -15.57 -9.53
N LYS A 115 20.86 -15.06 -9.25
CA LYS A 115 21.92 -15.71 -8.48
C LYS A 115 22.45 -14.81 -7.37
N PRO A 116 21.59 -14.34 -6.44
CA PRO A 116 22.01 -13.41 -5.40
C PRO A 116 23.07 -14.02 -4.48
N VAL A 117 24.01 -13.20 -4.05
CA VAL A 117 25.03 -13.53 -3.03
C VAL A 117 24.73 -12.74 -1.78
N TRP A 118 23.96 -13.33 -0.88
CA TRP A 118 23.45 -12.64 0.29
C TRP A 118 24.51 -12.42 1.36
N THR A 119 24.57 -11.21 1.89
CA THR A 119 25.32 -10.83 3.07
C THR A 119 24.38 -10.21 4.08
N THR A 120 24.31 -10.76 5.28
CA THR A 120 23.46 -10.26 6.36
C THR A 120 23.99 -8.92 6.85
N LEU A 121 23.09 -7.96 6.98
CA LEU A 121 23.28 -6.66 7.63
C LEU A 121 22.83 -6.74 9.10
N ILE A 122 21.57 -7.15 9.32
CA ILE A 122 21.01 -7.36 10.65
C ILE A 122 20.29 -8.72 10.68
N ASP A 123 20.64 -9.54 11.66
CA ASP A 123 19.88 -10.72 12.06
C ASP A 123 19.00 -10.32 13.26
N VAL A 124 17.68 -10.23 13.02
CA VAL A 124 16.75 -9.74 14.05
C VAL A 124 16.55 -10.76 15.17
N ASP A 125 16.65 -12.05 14.87
CA ASP A 125 16.59 -13.12 15.88
C ASP A 125 17.81 -13.09 16.80
N ALA A 126 19.03 -12.98 16.23
CA ALA A 126 20.28 -12.85 16.99
C ALA A 126 20.33 -11.56 17.83
N LEU A 127 19.87 -10.44 17.24
CA LEU A 127 19.77 -9.15 17.95
C LEU A 127 18.82 -9.27 19.14
N GLY A 128 17.64 -9.84 18.92
CA GLY A 128 16.64 -10.05 19.97
C GLY A 128 17.16 -10.91 21.11
N LYS A 129 17.90 -11.98 20.79
CA LYS A 129 18.55 -12.84 21.79
C LYS A 129 19.62 -12.08 22.59
N ALA A 130 20.46 -11.29 21.92
CA ALA A 130 21.53 -10.53 22.56
C ALA A 130 20.98 -9.45 23.51
N GLU A 131 19.93 -8.75 23.09
CA GLU A 131 19.31 -7.65 23.85
C GLU A 131 18.17 -8.11 24.77
N LYS A 132 17.83 -9.40 24.78
CA LYS A 132 16.71 -10.01 25.51
C LYS A 132 15.38 -9.32 25.23
N GLN A 133 15.17 -8.98 23.95
CA GLN A 133 13.99 -8.24 23.48
C GLN A 133 13.34 -8.96 22.28
N SER A 134 12.01 -8.95 22.22
CA SER A 134 11.27 -9.48 21.07
C SER A 134 11.16 -8.42 19.99
N TRP A 135 12.21 -8.30 19.19
CA TRP A 135 12.22 -7.33 18.08
C TRP A 135 11.35 -7.77 16.90
N VAL A 136 10.65 -6.81 16.33
CA VAL A 136 10.00 -6.91 15.01
C VAL A 136 10.57 -5.82 14.12
N TRP A 137 10.96 -6.18 12.92
CA TRP A 137 11.50 -5.27 11.92
C TRP A 137 10.42 -4.38 11.33
N HIS A 138 10.60 -3.07 11.36
CA HIS A 138 9.72 -2.07 10.75
C HIS A 138 10.40 -1.27 9.63
N GLY A 139 11.68 -1.51 9.34
CA GLY A 139 12.35 -0.93 8.19
C GLY A 139 13.65 -0.23 8.50
N ALA A 140 14.26 0.30 7.44
CA ALA A 140 15.42 1.16 7.50
C ALA A 140 15.30 2.28 6.46
N ASP A 141 15.63 3.52 6.82
CA ASP A 141 15.79 4.68 5.93
C ASP A 141 17.28 5.00 5.83
N CYS A 142 17.91 4.72 4.69
CA CYS A 142 19.33 4.91 4.48
C CYS A 142 19.61 6.19 3.71
N LEU A 143 20.49 7.04 4.23
CA LEU A 143 20.78 8.34 3.63
C LEU A 143 21.54 8.21 2.32
N ALA A 144 20.90 8.56 1.21
CA ALA A 144 21.52 8.69 -0.10
C ALA A 144 22.48 9.91 -0.14
N PRO A 145 23.48 9.94 -1.05
CA PRO A 145 23.81 8.91 -2.02
C PRO A 145 24.76 7.82 -1.52
N GLU A 146 25.42 7.99 -0.36
CA GLU A 146 26.40 7.05 0.16
C GLU A 146 25.79 5.81 0.79
N TYR A 147 24.55 5.91 1.28
CA TYR A 147 23.82 4.84 1.99
C TYR A 147 24.64 4.20 3.13
N LYS A 148 25.52 4.97 3.73
CA LYS A 148 26.38 4.51 4.83
C LYS A 148 25.64 4.49 6.15
N ARG A 149 24.79 5.48 6.38
CA ARG A 149 24.01 5.66 7.60
C ARG A 149 22.56 5.35 7.35
N CYS A 150 21.97 4.54 8.23
CA CYS A 150 20.56 4.18 8.16
C CYS A 150 19.87 4.41 9.51
N LEU A 151 18.64 4.86 9.49
CA LEU A 151 17.74 4.83 10.65
C LEU A 151 17.01 3.50 10.63
N VAL A 152 17.27 2.65 11.60
CA VAL A 152 16.64 1.33 11.72
C VAL A 152 15.52 1.41 12.74
N SER A 153 14.32 1.06 12.32
CA SER A 153 13.10 1.02 13.14
C SER A 153 12.82 -0.42 13.60
N LEU A 154 12.78 -0.62 14.91
CA LEU A 154 12.53 -1.91 15.55
C LEU A 154 11.42 -1.77 16.57
N SER A 155 10.36 -2.58 16.44
CA SER A 155 9.25 -2.58 17.40
C SER A 155 9.43 -3.65 18.46
N PRO A 156 9.35 -3.29 19.77
CA PRO A 156 9.27 -4.25 20.83
C PRO A 156 7.93 -5.00 20.82
N GLY A 157 7.95 -6.31 20.50
CA GLY A 157 6.76 -7.14 20.48
C GLY A 157 5.83 -6.95 19.28
N GLY A 158 6.13 -6.04 18.32
CA GLY A 158 5.36 -5.83 17.10
C GLY A 158 4.15 -4.89 17.29
N THR A 159 4.25 -3.92 18.19
CA THR A 159 3.27 -2.82 18.33
C THR A 159 3.54 -1.73 17.29
N ASP A 160 2.64 -0.74 17.16
CA ASP A 160 2.83 0.44 16.29
C ASP A 160 3.94 1.38 16.77
N ALA A 161 4.55 1.12 17.94
CA ALA A 161 5.59 1.95 18.52
C ALA A 161 6.97 1.34 18.26
N ASP A 162 7.89 2.18 17.78
CA ASP A 162 9.25 1.81 17.39
C ASP A 162 10.30 2.45 18.31
N ILE A 163 11.41 1.75 18.44
CA ILE A 163 12.69 2.34 18.80
C ILE A 163 13.46 2.54 17.50
N VAL A 164 13.89 3.78 17.23
CA VAL A 164 14.71 4.09 16.06
C VAL A 164 16.16 4.23 16.47
N ARG A 165 17.06 3.54 15.78
CA ARG A 165 18.51 3.60 16.06
C ARG A 165 19.32 3.80 14.79
N GLU A 166 20.34 4.66 14.86
CA GLU A 166 21.27 4.85 13.76
C GLU A 166 22.20 3.64 13.59
N TRP A 167 22.28 3.15 12.37
CA TRP A 167 23.08 1.99 11.94
C TRP A 167 24.13 2.40 10.93
N ASP A 168 25.36 1.95 11.09
CA ASP A 168 26.42 2.07 10.09
C ASP A 168 26.50 0.77 9.27
N ARG A 169 26.14 0.86 7.98
CA ARG A 169 26.12 -0.27 7.05
C ARG A 169 27.53 -0.81 6.75
N THR A 170 28.57 0.05 6.84
CA THR A 170 29.96 -0.35 6.59
C THR A 170 30.52 -1.21 7.71
N THR A 171 30.32 -0.77 8.95
CA THR A 171 30.79 -1.50 10.14
C THR A 171 29.80 -2.57 10.59
N LYS A 172 28.58 -2.56 10.06
CA LYS A 172 27.46 -3.43 10.43
C LYS A 172 27.19 -3.40 11.93
N SER A 173 27.07 -2.19 12.47
CA SER A 173 26.82 -1.98 13.90
C SER A 173 26.01 -0.72 14.14
N PHE A 174 25.28 -0.67 15.26
CA PHE A 174 24.67 0.57 15.73
C PHE A 174 25.73 1.60 16.07
N VAL A 175 25.47 2.85 15.71
CA VAL A 175 26.42 3.95 15.90
C VAL A 175 26.46 4.35 17.37
N THR A 176 27.62 4.28 17.98
CA THR A 176 27.82 4.80 19.35
C THR A 176 27.56 6.30 19.37
N ALA A 177 26.70 6.77 20.27
CA ALA A 177 26.23 8.16 20.32
C ALA A 177 25.60 8.68 19.00
N GLY A 178 25.10 7.77 18.16
CA GLY A 178 24.25 8.08 17.00
C GLY A 178 22.83 8.50 17.41
N PHE A 179 22.03 8.84 16.42
CA PHE A 179 20.63 9.15 16.67
C PHE A 179 19.89 7.95 17.25
N THR A 180 19.14 8.18 18.32
CA THR A 180 18.31 7.16 18.98
C THR A 180 17.03 7.80 19.48
N LEU A 181 15.87 7.32 19.01
CA LEU A 181 14.55 7.70 19.53
C LEU A 181 14.06 6.62 20.49
N PRO A 182 13.49 7.00 21.64
CA PRO A 182 12.83 6.06 22.54
C PRO A 182 11.59 5.45 21.88
N GLN A 183 11.07 4.39 22.49
CA GLN A 183 9.86 3.72 22.02
C GLN A 183 8.69 4.69 21.99
N ALA A 184 8.20 4.98 20.79
CA ALA A 184 7.00 5.79 20.53
C ALA A 184 6.48 5.50 19.13
N LYS A 185 5.23 5.88 18.84
CA LYS A 185 4.77 6.02 17.47
C LYS A 185 5.54 7.20 16.89
N SER A 186 6.44 6.94 15.95
CA SER A 186 7.34 7.96 15.42
C SER A 186 7.36 7.93 13.90
N SER A 187 7.56 9.10 13.31
CA SER A 187 7.94 9.26 11.91
C SER A 187 9.24 10.07 11.87
N VAL A 188 10.24 9.56 11.16
CA VAL A 188 11.58 10.16 11.13
C VAL A 188 12.18 10.03 9.75
N THR A 189 12.89 11.06 9.30
CA THR A 189 13.65 11.02 8.04
C THR A 189 14.88 11.91 8.14
N TRP A 190 15.87 11.64 7.30
CA TRP A 190 17.06 12.47 7.18
C TRP A 190 16.73 13.81 6.49
N GLU A 191 17.18 14.91 7.05
CA GLU A 191 17.35 16.18 6.34
C GLU A 191 18.73 16.23 5.69
N ASP A 192 19.77 15.88 6.48
CA ASP A 192 21.14 15.65 6.04
C ASP A 192 21.85 14.69 7.01
N THR A 193 23.17 14.48 6.88
CA THR A 193 23.96 13.55 7.72
C THR A 193 23.89 13.87 9.21
N ASP A 194 23.71 15.12 9.58
CA ASP A 194 23.75 15.60 10.97
C ASP A 194 22.40 16.15 11.46
N THR A 195 21.35 16.01 10.65
CA THR A 195 20.04 16.59 10.95
C THR A 195 18.92 15.63 10.57
N LEU A 196 17.99 15.44 11.50
CA LEU A 196 16.76 14.67 11.27
C LEU A 196 15.52 15.57 11.39
N LEU A 197 14.50 15.25 10.60
CA LEU A 197 13.13 15.63 10.90
C LEU A 197 12.50 14.51 11.72
N VAL A 198 11.88 14.87 12.81
CA VAL A 198 11.32 13.92 13.78
C VAL A 198 9.92 14.35 14.18
N ALA A 199 8.98 13.44 14.07
CA ALA A 199 7.67 13.50 14.70
C ALA A 199 7.58 12.32 15.68
N THR A 200 7.42 12.57 16.96
CA THR A 200 7.43 11.54 18.02
C THR A 200 6.70 12.03 19.26
N ASP A 201 6.67 11.23 20.30
CA ASP A 201 6.21 11.65 21.63
C ASP A 201 7.29 12.48 22.33
N TYR A 202 7.03 13.77 22.52
CA TYR A 202 7.87 14.70 23.28
C TYR A 202 7.33 14.96 24.69
N GLY A 203 6.34 14.20 25.16
CA GLY A 203 5.67 14.37 26.43
C GLY A 203 4.27 15.01 26.29
N ALA A 204 3.76 15.50 27.41
CA ALA A 204 2.39 15.99 27.50
C ALA A 204 2.04 17.01 26.40
N GLY A 205 0.95 16.77 25.68
CA GLY A 205 0.45 17.62 24.59
C GLY A 205 1.14 17.46 23.25
N SER A 206 2.09 16.54 23.09
CA SER A 206 2.80 16.31 21.82
C SER A 206 2.13 15.31 20.90
N MET A 207 1.05 14.65 21.36
CA MET A 207 0.32 13.63 20.61
C MET A 207 -1.11 14.10 20.28
N THR A 208 -1.68 13.53 19.24
CA THR A 208 -3.09 13.70 18.86
C THR A 208 -4.01 12.83 19.72
N ALA A 209 -5.33 13.05 19.63
CA ALA A 209 -6.33 12.21 20.30
C ALA A 209 -6.23 10.74 19.92
N SER A 210 -5.78 10.41 18.69
CA SER A 210 -5.56 9.03 18.20
C SER A 210 -4.20 8.45 18.60
N GLY A 211 -3.37 9.21 19.35
CA GLY A 211 -2.08 8.75 19.85
C GLY A 211 -0.96 8.71 18.80
N TYR A 212 -1.03 9.55 17.77
CA TYR A 212 0.04 9.79 16.80
C TYR A 212 0.73 11.13 17.06
N PRO A 213 1.97 11.35 16.56
CA PRO A 213 2.66 12.62 16.77
C PRO A 213 1.90 13.81 16.22
N ARG A 214 1.92 14.92 16.96
CA ARG A 214 1.31 16.20 16.60
C ARG A 214 2.33 17.29 16.27
N ILE A 215 3.60 17.09 16.64
CA ILE A 215 4.67 18.09 16.53
C ILE A 215 5.81 17.51 15.72
N VAL A 216 6.28 18.26 14.71
CA VAL A 216 7.49 17.95 13.95
C VAL A 216 8.62 18.86 14.40
N LYS A 217 9.78 18.27 14.67
CA LYS A 217 10.98 19.01 15.06
C LYS A 217 12.17 18.67 14.17
N ARG A 218 13.09 19.63 14.04
CA ARG A 218 14.43 19.46 13.45
C ARG A 218 15.42 19.16 14.58
N TRP A 219 16.03 17.99 14.52
CA TRP A 219 16.94 17.51 15.56
C TRP A 219 18.36 17.39 15.02
N LYS A 220 19.30 18.14 15.62
CA LYS A 220 20.72 18.15 15.24
C LYS A 220 21.51 17.12 16.02
N ARG A 221 22.45 16.47 15.35
CA ARG A 221 23.38 15.51 15.94
C ARG A 221 24.12 16.13 17.15
N GLY A 222 24.32 15.31 18.18
CA GLY A 222 25.02 15.70 19.39
C GLY A 222 24.25 16.63 20.33
N THR A 223 22.99 16.98 19.99
CA THR A 223 22.11 17.72 20.91
C THR A 223 21.07 16.78 21.53
N PRO A 224 20.56 17.08 22.72
CA PRO A 224 19.43 16.30 23.27
C PRO A 224 18.17 16.55 22.46
N LEU A 225 17.29 15.52 22.31
CA LEU A 225 16.04 15.62 21.59
C LEU A 225 15.12 16.74 22.11
N SER A 226 15.19 17.04 23.40
CA SER A 226 14.46 18.15 24.03
C SER A 226 14.88 19.55 23.53
N ALA A 227 16.06 19.69 22.94
CA ALA A 227 16.54 20.92 22.33
C ALA A 227 16.24 21.04 20.85
N ALA A 228 15.53 20.07 20.25
CA ALA A 228 15.15 20.09 18.85
C ALA A 228 14.17 21.24 18.54
N GLU A 229 14.41 21.92 17.42
CA GLU A 229 13.64 23.07 16.95
C GLU A 229 12.25 22.62 16.41
N THR A 230 11.18 23.26 16.88
CA THR A 230 9.83 23.00 16.35
C THR A 230 9.67 23.63 14.97
N LEU A 231 9.29 22.82 13.97
CA LEU A 231 9.05 23.23 12.58
C LEU A 231 7.58 23.39 12.26
N ALA A 232 6.74 22.48 12.77
CA ALA A 232 5.33 22.47 12.52
C ALA A 232 4.56 21.80 13.67
N GLU A 233 3.33 22.24 13.89
CA GLU A 233 2.40 21.65 14.84
C GLU A 233 1.03 21.44 14.17
N GLY A 234 0.43 20.28 14.42
CA GLY A 234 -0.95 19.95 14.07
C GLY A 234 -1.89 20.20 15.24
N GLU A 235 -3.19 19.99 15.02
CA GLU A 235 -4.20 20.08 16.06
C GLU A 235 -4.31 18.76 16.84
N HIS A 236 -4.89 18.81 18.04
CA HIS A 236 -5.11 17.61 18.86
C HIS A 236 -6.04 16.59 18.17
N GLU A 237 -7.00 17.07 17.38
CA GLU A 237 -7.99 16.25 16.68
C GLU A 237 -7.51 15.73 15.30
N ASP A 238 -6.31 16.12 14.86
CA ASP A 238 -5.72 15.58 13.64
C ASP A 238 -5.44 14.07 13.76
N VAL A 239 -5.35 13.39 12.64
CA VAL A 239 -4.88 11.99 12.61
C VAL A 239 -3.42 11.91 13.05
N GLY A 240 -2.57 12.81 12.54
CA GLY A 240 -1.17 12.90 12.95
C GLY A 240 -0.29 13.68 11.98
N MET A 241 0.92 13.98 12.44
CA MET A 241 1.98 14.58 11.65
C MET A 241 2.99 13.49 11.24
N ASN A 242 3.41 13.52 9.98
CA ASN A 242 4.44 12.61 9.46
C ASN A 242 5.53 13.38 8.74
N VAL A 243 6.71 12.79 8.69
CA VAL A 243 7.84 13.27 7.90
C VAL A 243 8.27 12.18 6.92
N PHE A 244 8.65 12.58 5.71
CA PHE A 244 9.16 11.68 4.68
C PHE A 244 10.10 12.47 3.77
N ALA A 245 10.87 11.79 2.94
CA ALA A 245 11.68 12.46 1.95
C ALA A 245 11.40 11.90 0.57
N LEU A 246 11.33 12.79 -0.41
CA LEU A 246 11.36 12.46 -1.82
C LEU A 246 12.80 12.59 -2.33
N VAL A 247 13.21 11.66 -3.18
CA VAL A 247 14.57 11.64 -3.74
C VAL A 247 14.48 11.66 -5.26
N ASP A 248 15.14 12.63 -5.88
CA ASP A 248 15.21 12.82 -7.33
C ASP A 248 16.68 12.93 -7.74
N GLY A 249 17.24 11.81 -8.19
CA GLY A 249 18.68 11.69 -8.40
C GLY A 249 19.47 11.90 -7.11
N ASP A 250 20.30 12.94 -7.08
CA ASP A 250 21.09 13.30 -5.89
C ASP A 250 20.41 14.37 -5.00
N LYS A 251 19.22 14.85 -5.39
CA LYS A 251 18.43 15.82 -4.61
C LYS A 251 17.49 15.11 -3.66
N ARG A 252 17.44 15.61 -2.42
CA ARG A 252 16.54 15.13 -1.38
C ARG A 252 15.62 16.27 -0.93
N TRP A 253 14.34 15.98 -0.85
CA TRP A 253 13.29 16.90 -0.45
C TRP A 253 12.60 16.34 0.80
N PRO A 254 13.06 16.69 2.02
CA PRO A 254 12.37 16.31 3.23
C PRO A 254 11.05 17.07 3.34
N MET A 255 9.96 16.35 3.54
CA MET A 255 8.60 16.86 3.52
C MET A 255 7.93 16.63 4.88
N ILE A 256 6.95 17.45 5.19
CA ILE A 256 6.06 17.26 6.34
C ILE A 256 4.64 17.09 5.80
N SER A 257 3.90 16.11 6.32
CA SER A 257 2.46 15.99 6.09
C SER A 257 1.69 16.11 7.40
N ARG A 258 0.60 16.89 7.38
CA ARG A 258 -0.38 17.00 8.44
C ARG A 258 -1.64 16.27 8.01
N GLY A 259 -1.86 15.07 8.50
CA GLY A 259 -3.07 14.30 8.28
C GLY A 259 -4.20 14.84 9.14
N LYS A 260 -5.15 15.57 8.52
CA LYS A 260 -6.31 16.16 9.22
C LYS A 260 -7.40 15.13 9.44
N THR A 261 -7.66 14.31 8.43
CA THR A 261 -8.59 13.17 8.46
C THR A 261 -7.98 11.98 7.74
N PHE A 262 -8.70 10.86 7.67
CA PHE A 262 -8.28 9.70 6.85
C PHE A 262 -8.13 10.04 5.36
N TYR A 263 -8.76 11.12 4.88
CA TYR A 263 -8.86 11.45 3.46
C TYR A 263 -8.24 12.79 3.10
N THR A 264 -7.77 13.56 4.08
CA THR A 264 -7.25 14.92 3.85
C THR A 264 -5.95 15.14 4.60
N ALA A 265 -4.96 15.73 3.89
CA ALA A 265 -3.67 16.09 4.47
C ALA A 265 -3.14 17.38 3.85
N ASP A 266 -2.58 18.25 4.68
CA ASP A 266 -1.79 19.38 4.21
C ASP A 266 -0.32 18.94 4.08
N TYR A 267 0.40 19.53 3.12
CA TYR A 267 1.81 19.24 2.87
C TYR A 267 2.66 20.51 2.99
N LEU A 268 3.80 20.36 3.65
CA LEU A 268 4.79 21.43 3.75
C LEU A 268 6.10 20.92 3.14
N LEU A 269 6.78 21.80 2.41
CA LEU A 269 8.10 21.56 1.84
C LEU A 269 9.08 22.61 2.34
N PRO A 270 10.41 22.33 2.34
CA PRO A 270 11.40 23.35 2.67
C PRO A 270 11.35 24.46 1.63
N ASN A 271 11.47 25.71 2.07
CA ASN A 271 11.74 26.84 1.17
C ASN A 271 13.13 26.71 0.54
N ILE A 272 13.45 27.54 -0.46
CA ILE A 272 14.63 27.40 -1.30
C ILE A 272 15.98 27.36 -0.52
N ASP A 273 16.06 28.01 0.63
CA ASP A 273 17.24 28.01 1.50
C ASP A 273 17.14 27.04 2.69
N ALA A 274 16.10 26.21 2.72
CA ALA A 274 15.79 25.25 3.78
C ALA A 274 15.68 25.86 5.20
N SER A 275 15.52 27.20 5.30
CA SER A 275 15.42 27.88 6.60
C SER A 275 14.08 27.64 7.29
N ARG A 276 13.01 27.35 6.54
CA ARG A 276 11.65 27.10 7.05
C ARG A 276 10.89 26.15 6.15
N TYR A 277 9.80 25.63 6.66
CA TYR A 277 8.81 24.85 5.90
C TYR A 277 7.64 25.75 5.51
N ILE A 278 7.20 25.64 4.25
CA ILE A 278 6.11 26.42 3.67
C ILE A 278 4.99 25.49 3.21
N SER A 279 3.74 25.95 3.31
CA SER A 279 2.59 25.20 2.80
C SER A 279 2.62 25.11 1.29
N THR A 280 2.23 23.97 0.76
CA THR A 280 2.07 23.77 -0.68
C THR A 280 0.73 24.30 -1.17
N ILE A 281 0.59 24.46 -2.50
CA ILE A 281 -0.68 24.80 -3.18
C ILE A 281 -1.55 23.54 -3.43
N ILE A 282 -1.08 22.37 -3.02
CA ILE A 282 -1.74 21.08 -3.26
C ILE A 282 -3.04 21.03 -2.46
N PRO A 283 -4.19 20.67 -3.07
CA PRO A 283 -5.42 20.45 -2.33
C PRO A 283 -5.26 19.39 -1.25
N ASP A 284 -5.85 19.60 -0.10
CA ASP A 284 -5.75 18.67 1.03
C ASP A 284 -6.36 17.29 0.75
N THR A 285 -7.21 17.17 -0.27
CA THR A 285 -7.75 15.90 -0.76
C THR A 285 -6.85 15.18 -1.75
N ALA A 286 -5.77 15.82 -2.23
CA ALA A 286 -4.82 15.21 -3.17
C ALA A 286 -3.69 14.49 -2.41
N SER A 287 -2.99 13.57 -3.10
CA SER A 287 -1.92 12.79 -2.50
C SER A 287 -0.62 12.96 -3.28
N ILE A 288 0.46 13.31 -2.61
CA ILE A 288 1.81 13.23 -3.19
C ILE A 288 2.14 11.77 -3.43
N ARG A 289 2.70 11.46 -4.60
CA ARG A 289 3.11 10.11 -4.99
C ARG A 289 4.62 9.96 -5.04
N ASP A 290 5.28 10.81 -5.82
CA ASP A 290 6.74 10.73 -6.02
C ASP A 290 7.28 12.04 -6.60
N VAL A 291 8.57 12.08 -6.93
CA VAL A 291 9.25 13.15 -7.66
C VAL A 291 10.09 12.57 -8.78
N VAL A 292 10.10 13.21 -9.94
CA VAL A 292 10.91 12.82 -11.10
C VAL A 292 11.19 14.04 -11.97
N ASP A 293 12.43 14.22 -12.40
CA ASP A 293 12.85 15.35 -13.26
C ASP A 293 12.43 16.72 -12.68
N GLY A 294 12.60 16.90 -11.37
CA GLY A 294 12.20 18.12 -10.64
C GLY A 294 10.68 18.34 -10.55
N GLN A 295 9.87 17.36 -10.91
CA GLN A 295 8.41 17.43 -10.89
C GLN A 295 7.86 16.60 -9.75
N LEU A 296 7.15 17.25 -8.83
CA LEU A 296 6.35 16.59 -7.81
C LEU A 296 5.11 15.99 -8.45
N ILE A 297 4.89 14.70 -8.27
CA ILE A 297 3.76 13.95 -8.83
C ILE A 297 2.65 13.81 -7.81
N ILE A 298 1.46 14.21 -8.20
CA ILE A 298 0.29 14.31 -7.33
C ILE A 298 -0.88 13.56 -7.94
N PHE A 299 -1.53 12.74 -7.16
CA PHE A 299 -2.77 12.06 -7.50
C PHE A 299 -3.97 12.86 -6.99
N LEU A 300 -4.94 13.10 -7.85
CA LEU A 300 -6.13 13.86 -7.56
C LEU A 300 -7.27 12.95 -7.08
N ASN A 301 -7.71 13.09 -5.84
CA ASN A 301 -8.91 12.41 -5.33
C ASN A 301 -10.21 13.19 -5.62
N GLN A 302 -10.09 14.46 -6.03
CA GLN A 302 -11.17 15.35 -6.46
C GLN A 302 -10.72 16.19 -7.65
N ASP A 303 -11.66 16.74 -8.39
CA ASP A 303 -11.37 17.65 -9.50
C ASP A 303 -10.57 18.87 -9.03
N TRP A 304 -9.50 19.20 -9.76
CA TRP A 304 -8.65 20.36 -9.45
C TRP A 304 -8.19 21.06 -10.73
N ALA A 305 -8.29 22.39 -10.78
CA ALA A 305 -7.85 23.21 -11.93
C ALA A 305 -8.39 22.69 -13.29
N ASN A 306 -9.66 22.26 -13.34
CA ASN A 306 -10.33 21.64 -14.48
C ASN A 306 -9.73 20.28 -14.92
N ILE A 307 -8.95 19.64 -14.08
CA ILE A 307 -8.42 18.27 -14.28
C ILE A 307 -9.26 17.33 -13.42
N PRO A 308 -9.80 16.24 -14.00
CA PRO A 308 -10.71 15.34 -13.28
C PRO A 308 -9.99 14.53 -12.19
N ALA A 309 -10.75 14.16 -11.16
CA ALA A 309 -10.35 13.18 -10.15
C ALA A 309 -9.84 11.87 -10.81
N GLY A 310 -8.93 11.19 -10.14
CA GLY A 310 -8.26 10.00 -10.66
C GLY A 310 -7.04 10.30 -11.54
N SER A 311 -6.79 11.56 -11.89
CA SER A 311 -5.64 11.96 -12.72
C SER A 311 -4.35 12.12 -11.90
N LEU A 312 -3.22 12.01 -12.60
CA LEU A 312 -1.91 12.46 -12.11
C LEU A 312 -1.59 13.83 -12.70
N VAL A 313 -1.11 14.72 -11.85
CA VAL A 313 -0.57 16.02 -12.24
C VAL A 313 0.85 16.17 -11.74
N SER A 314 1.62 17.04 -12.40
CA SER A 314 2.99 17.37 -12.02
C SER A 314 3.16 18.85 -11.79
N LEU A 315 3.96 19.20 -10.78
CA LEU A 315 4.30 20.56 -10.39
C LEU A 315 5.81 20.66 -10.15
N SER A 316 6.44 21.77 -10.60
CA SER A 316 7.85 22.02 -10.29
C SER A 316 8.06 22.19 -8.79
N ILE A 317 8.81 21.27 -8.16
CA ILE A 317 9.08 21.31 -6.72
C ILE A 317 10.01 22.51 -6.37
N GLU A 318 10.94 22.85 -7.26
CA GLU A 318 11.83 24.01 -7.07
C GLU A 318 11.05 25.33 -7.14
N ASP A 319 10.10 25.46 -8.07
CA ASP A 319 9.29 26.68 -8.17
C ASP A 319 8.39 26.85 -6.94
N MET A 320 7.81 25.74 -6.43
CA MET A 320 7.07 25.79 -5.16
C MET A 320 7.97 26.18 -4.00
N SER A 321 9.14 25.58 -3.86
CA SER A 321 10.12 25.88 -2.82
C SER A 321 10.58 27.35 -2.85
N ALA A 322 10.65 27.96 -4.03
CA ALA A 322 11.01 29.35 -4.26
C ALA A 322 9.81 30.33 -4.19
N ASP A 323 8.61 29.84 -3.83
CA ASP A 323 7.36 30.63 -3.80
C ASP A 323 7.05 31.31 -5.15
N ARG A 324 7.37 30.62 -6.24
CA ARG A 324 7.08 31.10 -7.61
C ARG A 324 5.76 30.51 -8.10
N LYS A 325 5.19 31.14 -9.16
CA LYS A 325 4.00 30.61 -9.82
C LYS A 325 4.31 29.24 -10.45
N VAL A 326 3.57 28.22 -10.04
CA VAL A 326 3.74 26.83 -10.50
C VAL A 326 2.61 26.47 -11.47
N PRO A 327 2.92 26.14 -12.74
CA PRO A 327 1.93 25.58 -13.64
C PRO A 327 1.56 24.16 -13.22
N ILE A 328 0.26 23.82 -13.30
CA ILE A 328 -0.24 22.47 -13.07
C ILE A 328 -0.28 21.76 -14.42
N ILE A 329 0.48 20.68 -14.57
CA ILE A 329 0.59 19.93 -15.82
C ILE A 329 0.00 18.55 -15.64
N THR A 330 -0.94 18.15 -16.50
CA THR A 330 -1.48 16.80 -16.49
C THR A 330 -0.43 15.80 -16.96
N ALA A 331 -0.10 14.82 -16.11
CA ALA A 331 0.81 13.72 -16.46
C ALA A 331 0.04 12.55 -17.07
N MET A 332 -1.08 12.16 -16.47
CA MET A 332 -1.96 11.10 -16.96
C MET A 332 -3.39 11.32 -16.50
N THR A 333 -4.35 11.16 -17.41
CA THR A 333 -5.77 11.04 -17.07
C THR A 333 -6.21 9.64 -17.42
N PRO A 334 -6.72 8.84 -16.47
CA PRO A 334 -7.20 7.50 -16.75
C PRO A 334 -8.47 7.53 -17.62
N THR A 335 -8.69 6.51 -18.41
CA THR A 335 -9.96 6.29 -19.12
C THR A 335 -11.06 5.91 -18.12
N LYS A 336 -12.32 5.82 -18.58
CA LYS A 336 -13.44 5.39 -17.71
C LYS A 336 -13.29 3.95 -17.19
N ALA A 337 -12.53 3.11 -17.90
CA ALA A 337 -12.26 1.73 -17.50
C ALA A 337 -11.01 1.60 -16.62
N GLN A 338 -10.25 2.69 -16.46
CA GLN A 338 -8.98 2.67 -15.75
C GLN A 338 -9.06 3.33 -14.38
N ALA A 339 -8.30 2.78 -13.43
CA ALA A 339 -8.04 3.37 -12.13
C ALA A 339 -6.53 3.30 -11.84
N ILE A 340 -5.90 4.44 -11.58
CA ILE A 340 -4.49 4.50 -11.16
C ILE A 340 -4.42 4.03 -9.71
N GLU A 341 -3.55 3.06 -9.42
CA GLU A 341 -3.40 2.51 -8.07
C GLU A 341 -2.06 2.80 -7.45
N ASP A 342 -0.98 2.70 -8.23
CA ASP A 342 0.37 2.87 -7.72
C ASP A 342 1.25 3.66 -8.68
N VAL A 343 2.17 4.46 -8.12
CA VAL A 343 3.04 5.35 -8.87
C VAL A 343 4.39 5.39 -8.19
N VAL A 344 5.45 5.13 -8.94
CA VAL A 344 6.84 5.21 -8.47
C VAL A 344 7.72 5.84 -9.54
N ALA A 345 8.79 6.47 -9.14
CA ALA A 345 9.75 7.09 -10.06
C ALA A 345 11.08 6.33 -10.14
N THR A 346 11.71 6.47 -11.28
CA THR A 346 13.16 6.30 -11.49
C THR A 346 13.73 7.66 -11.89
N ASP A 347 15.02 7.76 -12.14
CA ASP A 347 15.66 9.05 -12.39
C ASP A 347 14.99 9.85 -13.53
N ASN A 348 14.44 9.17 -14.57
CA ASN A 348 13.86 9.83 -15.73
C ASN A 348 12.46 9.35 -16.14
N ILE A 349 11.90 8.38 -15.45
CA ILE A 349 10.63 7.76 -15.83
C ILE A 349 9.70 7.66 -14.63
N LEU A 350 8.46 8.08 -14.83
CA LEU A 350 7.38 7.83 -13.91
C LEU A 350 6.67 6.53 -14.32
N TRP A 351 6.67 5.56 -13.43
CA TRP A 351 5.99 4.28 -13.63
C TRP A 351 4.63 4.31 -12.96
N VAL A 352 3.60 3.97 -13.72
CA VAL A 352 2.21 4.01 -13.26
C VAL A 352 1.59 2.63 -13.41
N LYS A 353 1.20 2.05 -12.28
CA LYS A 353 0.35 0.86 -12.26
C LYS A 353 -1.11 1.31 -12.25
N ALA A 354 -1.89 0.79 -13.17
CA ALA A 354 -3.33 1.02 -13.22
C ALA A 354 -4.08 -0.29 -13.37
N LEU A 355 -5.33 -0.32 -12.95
CA LEU A 355 -6.30 -1.32 -13.36
C LEU A 355 -7.00 -0.84 -14.63
N ASP A 356 -7.27 -1.76 -15.54
CA ASP A 356 -8.07 -1.56 -16.75
C ASP A 356 -9.12 -2.67 -16.81
N ASP A 357 -10.36 -2.36 -16.43
CA ASP A 357 -11.38 -3.39 -16.17
C ASP A 357 -10.86 -4.50 -15.24
N VAL A 358 -10.32 -4.10 -14.08
CA VAL A 358 -9.72 -4.93 -13.01
C VAL A 358 -8.51 -5.78 -13.42
N GLU A 359 -7.96 -5.56 -14.59
CA GLU A 359 -6.72 -6.16 -15.07
C GLU A 359 -5.54 -5.22 -14.81
N GLY A 360 -4.48 -5.73 -14.23
CA GLY A 360 -3.28 -4.94 -13.94
C GLY A 360 -2.54 -4.52 -15.22
N LYS A 361 -2.31 -3.23 -15.39
CA LYS A 361 -1.51 -2.66 -16.48
C LYS A 361 -0.40 -1.78 -15.89
N LEU A 362 0.72 -1.73 -16.58
CA LEU A 362 1.87 -0.91 -16.21
C LEU A 362 2.23 0.04 -17.36
N PHE A 363 2.44 1.30 -17.03
CA PHE A 363 2.81 2.35 -17.98
C PHE A 363 4.12 3.03 -17.56
N ALA A 364 4.96 3.32 -18.55
CA ALA A 364 6.09 4.23 -18.43
C ALA A 364 5.66 5.61 -18.94
N LEU A 365 5.80 6.63 -18.11
CA LEU A 365 5.54 8.02 -18.49
C LEU A 365 6.85 8.79 -18.51
N ARG A 366 7.07 9.54 -19.58
CA ARG A 366 8.25 10.40 -19.73
C ARG A 366 7.84 11.84 -20.03
N ARG A 367 8.46 12.77 -19.32
CA ARG A 367 8.28 14.19 -19.57
C ARG A 367 9.28 14.67 -20.63
N ASP A 368 8.80 15.42 -21.60
CA ASP A 368 9.65 16.18 -22.52
C ASP A 368 10.08 17.48 -21.82
N PRO A 369 11.36 17.66 -21.52
CA PRO A 369 11.83 18.86 -20.80
C PRO A 369 11.65 20.16 -21.60
N ALA A 370 11.63 20.10 -22.94
CA ALA A 370 11.46 21.26 -23.78
C ALA A 370 10.02 21.79 -23.83
N THR A 371 9.05 20.89 -23.81
CA THR A 371 7.62 21.24 -23.91
C THR A 371 6.87 21.10 -22.60
N GLY A 372 7.44 20.42 -21.62
CA GLY A 372 6.81 20.07 -20.35
C GLY A 372 5.72 19.00 -20.47
N LYS A 373 5.47 18.47 -21.66
CA LYS A 373 4.39 17.48 -21.89
C LYS A 373 4.84 16.08 -21.51
N TRP A 374 3.88 15.31 -20.99
CA TRP A 374 4.05 13.89 -20.70
C TRP A 374 3.59 13.02 -21.85
N SER A 375 4.34 11.96 -22.11
CA SER A 375 3.96 10.87 -23.01
C SER A 375 3.90 9.57 -22.22
N GLN A 376 3.04 8.65 -22.62
CA GLN A 376 2.89 7.36 -21.96
C GLN A 376 3.09 6.19 -22.92
N LYS A 377 3.64 5.10 -22.42
CA LYS A 377 3.86 3.85 -23.14
C LYS A 377 3.50 2.68 -22.24
N ALA A 378 2.70 1.73 -22.75
CA ALA A 378 2.39 0.51 -22.02
C ALA A 378 3.60 -0.44 -21.98
N VAL A 379 3.86 -1.04 -20.83
CA VAL A 379 4.81 -2.12 -20.64
C VAL A 379 4.11 -3.45 -20.90
N PRO A 380 4.62 -4.30 -21.82
CA PRO A 380 3.94 -5.55 -22.18
C PRO A 380 4.09 -6.61 -21.08
N LEU A 381 3.08 -6.73 -20.23
CA LEU A 381 2.92 -7.83 -19.26
C LEU A 381 1.81 -8.78 -19.73
N ALA A 382 1.64 -9.90 -19.04
CA ALA A 382 0.60 -10.88 -19.37
C ALA A 382 -0.80 -10.28 -19.26
N ASP A 383 -1.72 -10.70 -20.13
CA ASP A 383 -3.14 -10.36 -20.02
C ASP A 383 -3.81 -11.13 -18.87
N ASN A 384 -4.93 -10.63 -18.39
CA ASN A 384 -5.66 -11.15 -17.23
C ASN A 384 -4.76 -11.35 -16.01
N ALA A 385 -3.85 -10.40 -15.78
CA ALA A 385 -2.88 -10.47 -14.71
C ALA A 385 -3.21 -9.50 -13.56
N THR A 386 -2.83 -9.91 -12.36
CA THR A 386 -2.56 -9.00 -11.26
C THR A 386 -1.12 -8.53 -11.40
N VAL A 387 -0.93 -7.21 -11.36
CA VAL A 387 0.38 -6.56 -11.43
C VAL A 387 0.59 -5.75 -10.15
N SER A 388 1.79 -5.82 -9.57
CA SER A 388 2.21 -4.96 -8.47
C SER A 388 3.62 -4.44 -8.73
N ILE A 389 3.96 -3.28 -8.21
CA ILE A 389 5.31 -2.74 -8.29
C ILE A 389 6.05 -3.15 -7.01
N ALA A 390 7.12 -3.93 -7.16
CA ALA A 390 7.95 -4.38 -6.06
C ALA A 390 9.10 -3.42 -5.71
N GLY A 391 9.48 -2.55 -6.66
CA GLY A 391 10.55 -1.58 -6.48
C GLY A 391 11.04 -1.00 -7.80
N THR A 392 12.09 -0.20 -7.71
CA THR A 392 12.73 0.44 -8.86
C THR A 392 14.25 0.37 -8.79
N LEU A 393 14.91 0.50 -9.95
CA LEU A 393 16.34 0.70 -10.07
C LEU A 393 16.56 2.10 -10.67
N GLY A 394 16.56 3.12 -9.80
CA GLY A 394 16.53 4.54 -10.18
C GLY A 394 17.46 4.89 -11.32
N LYS A 395 18.77 4.71 -11.12
CA LYS A 395 19.83 5.04 -12.09
C LYS A 395 19.78 4.24 -13.41
N ARG A 396 19.01 3.16 -13.46
CA ARG A 396 18.88 2.30 -14.66
C ARG A 396 17.55 2.48 -15.39
N ASP A 397 16.67 3.34 -14.90
CA ASP A 397 15.32 3.51 -15.42
C ASP A 397 14.58 2.15 -15.61
N ILE A 398 14.68 1.30 -14.59
CA ILE A 398 14.03 -0.03 -14.55
C ILE A 398 13.04 -0.06 -13.40
N VAL A 399 11.83 -0.53 -13.67
CA VAL A 399 10.86 -0.91 -12.66
C VAL A 399 10.89 -2.43 -12.46
N LEU A 400 10.59 -2.87 -11.25
CA LEU A 400 10.56 -4.27 -10.85
C LEU A 400 9.10 -4.70 -10.58
N PRO A 401 8.29 -4.99 -11.62
CA PRO A 401 6.93 -5.46 -11.39
C PRO A 401 6.91 -6.95 -11.05
N THR A 402 5.94 -7.34 -10.21
CA THR A 402 5.47 -8.72 -10.15
C THR A 402 4.22 -8.85 -11.01
N ALA A 403 4.06 -9.98 -11.68
CA ALA A 403 2.83 -10.32 -12.39
C ALA A 403 2.49 -11.79 -12.15
N GLU A 404 1.19 -12.05 -12.00
CA GLU A 404 0.61 -13.38 -11.89
C GLU A 404 -0.77 -13.40 -12.56
N THR A 405 -1.21 -14.59 -12.94
CA THR A 405 -2.59 -14.80 -13.40
C THR A 405 -3.23 -15.91 -12.57
N MET A 406 -4.51 -16.15 -12.73
CA MET A 406 -5.18 -17.23 -12.00
C MET A 406 -4.53 -18.61 -12.24
N VAL A 407 -3.82 -18.79 -13.35
CA VAL A 407 -3.19 -20.07 -13.74
C VAL A 407 -1.66 -19.99 -13.95
N THR A 408 -1.07 -18.81 -13.79
CA THR A 408 0.38 -18.60 -13.89
C THR A 408 0.90 -18.08 -12.56
N PRO A 409 1.90 -18.75 -11.95
CA PRO A 409 2.42 -18.35 -10.65
C PRO A 409 3.11 -16.99 -10.69
N PRO A 410 3.27 -16.32 -9.52
CA PRO A 410 3.94 -15.04 -9.40
C PRO A 410 5.35 -15.07 -10.00
N THR A 411 5.63 -14.04 -10.81
CA THR A 411 6.94 -13.82 -11.41
C THR A 411 7.34 -12.36 -11.19
N LEU A 412 8.56 -12.15 -10.69
CA LEU A 412 9.20 -10.85 -10.59
C LEU A 412 9.96 -10.57 -11.87
N TYR A 413 9.75 -9.40 -12.43
CA TYR A 413 10.40 -8.95 -13.68
C TYR A 413 11.29 -7.73 -13.44
N ALA A 414 12.21 -7.51 -14.35
CA ALA A 414 12.87 -6.24 -14.58
C ALA A 414 12.36 -5.68 -15.92
N ALA A 415 11.71 -4.53 -15.89
CA ALA A 415 11.08 -3.92 -17.05
C ALA A 415 11.66 -2.51 -17.30
N ALA A 416 12.11 -2.26 -18.53
CA ALA A 416 12.49 -0.96 -19.04
C ALA A 416 11.32 -0.37 -19.85
N GLU A 417 11.42 0.92 -20.21
CA GLU A 417 10.43 1.62 -21.05
C GLU A 417 10.19 0.91 -22.40
N THR A 418 11.19 0.20 -22.89
CA THR A 418 11.15 -0.49 -24.18
C THR A 418 11.62 -1.93 -24.05
N GLY A 419 11.09 -2.79 -24.90
CA GLY A 419 11.40 -4.21 -24.91
C GLY A 419 10.48 -5.04 -24.01
N ALA A 420 10.67 -6.35 -24.04
CA ALA A 420 9.92 -7.26 -23.19
C ALA A 420 10.52 -7.27 -21.78
N PRO A 421 9.71 -7.27 -20.72
CA PRO A 421 10.16 -7.49 -19.36
C PRO A 421 10.96 -8.82 -19.23
N LYS A 422 12.05 -8.78 -18.48
CA LYS A 422 12.89 -9.96 -18.21
C LYS A 422 12.55 -10.54 -16.86
N ALA A 423 12.21 -11.83 -16.81
CA ALA A 423 12.00 -12.53 -15.54
C ALA A 423 13.30 -12.56 -14.72
N VAL A 424 13.23 -12.13 -13.48
CA VAL A 424 14.31 -12.20 -12.49
C VAL A 424 14.15 -13.46 -11.64
N GLN A 425 12.95 -13.68 -11.14
CA GLN A 425 12.61 -14.86 -10.35
C GLN A 425 11.13 -15.20 -10.53
N SER A 426 10.85 -16.52 -10.66
CA SER A 426 9.48 -17.06 -10.75
C SER A 426 9.28 -18.12 -9.69
N LEU A 427 8.08 -18.19 -9.11
CA LEU A 427 7.68 -19.34 -8.32
C LEU A 427 7.35 -20.51 -9.27
N PRO A 428 7.66 -21.75 -8.90
CA PRO A 428 7.21 -22.89 -9.66
C PRO A 428 5.70 -23.07 -9.56
N ALA A 429 5.10 -23.67 -10.59
CA ALA A 429 3.68 -24.01 -10.54
C ALA A 429 3.38 -25.00 -9.40
N THR A 430 2.28 -24.78 -8.69
CA THR A 430 1.82 -25.62 -7.58
C THR A 430 0.69 -26.55 -7.96
N PHE A 431 0.13 -26.39 -9.18
CA PHE A 431 -0.89 -27.26 -9.77
C PHE A 431 -0.73 -27.31 -11.31
N ASP A 432 -1.35 -28.29 -11.94
CA ASP A 432 -1.37 -28.40 -13.42
C ASP A 432 -2.54 -27.60 -14.00
N ALA A 433 -2.24 -26.53 -14.71
CA ALA A 433 -3.20 -25.63 -15.32
C ALA A 433 -3.42 -25.89 -16.84
N LYS A 434 -2.82 -26.96 -17.43
CA LYS A 434 -2.85 -27.19 -18.88
C LYS A 434 -4.28 -27.27 -19.45
N ASP A 435 -5.16 -27.89 -18.67
CA ASP A 435 -6.56 -28.07 -19.04
C ASP A 435 -7.50 -26.97 -18.50
N MET A 436 -6.93 -25.90 -17.95
CA MET A 436 -7.71 -24.77 -17.45
C MET A 436 -7.76 -23.64 -18.49
N SER A 437 -8.86 -22.89 -18.49
CA SER A 437 -9.03 -21.64 -19.22
C SER A 437 -9.43 -20.53 -18.28
N VAL A 438 -8.93 -19.31 -18.56
CA VAL A 438 -9.31 -18.07 -17.88
C VAL A 438 -9.88 -17.13 -18.92
N GLU A 439 -11.10 -16.66 -18.69
CA GLU A 439 -11.79 -15.75 -19.58
C GLU A 439 -12.24 -14.51 -18.82
N LYS A 440 -11.90 -13.31 -19.31
CA LYS A 440 -12.49 -12.06 -18.84
C LYS A 440 -13.82 -11.83 -19.56
N ARG A 441 -14.87 -11.61 -18.81
CA ARG A 441 -16.23 -11.37 -19.31
C ARG A 441 -16.88 -10.18 -18.60
N PHE A 442 -18.06 -9.75 -19.07
CA PHE A 442 -18.81 -8.65 -18.50
C PHE A 442 -20.26 -9.05 -18.21
N ALA A 443 -20.70 -8.77 -16.99
CA ALA A 443 -22.10 -8.74 -16.63
C ALA A 443 -22.64 -7.31 -16.80
N THR A 444 -23.95 -7.16 -17.02
CA THR A 444 -24.59 -5.85 -17.10
C THR A 444 -25.52 -5.70 -15.91
N SER A 445 -25.26 -4.72 -15.05
CA SER A 445 -26.11 -4.40 -13.91
C SER A 445 -27.41 -3.72 -14.36
N LYS A 446 -28.39 -3.56 -13.44
CA LYS A 446 -29.70 -2.97 -13.74
C LYS A 446 -29.62 -1.54 -14.28
N ASP A 447 -28.60 -0.79 -13.90
CA ASP A 447 -28.35 0.58 -14.36
C ASP A 447 -27.53 0.66 -15.66
N GLY A 448 -27.21 -0.50 -16.26
CA GLY A 448 -26.43 -0.60 -17.50
C GLY A 448 -24.91 -0.67 -17.30
N THR A 449 -24.41 -0.55 -16.07
CA THR A 449 -22.97 -0.63 -15.76
C THR A 449 -22.43 -2.01 -16.14
N LYS A 450 -21.29 -2.01 -16.83
CA LYS A 450 -20.55 -3.23 -17.18
C LYS A 450 -19.63 -3.62 -16.02
N ILE A 451 -19.87 -4.81 -15.48
CA ILE A 451 -19.10 -5.36 -14.36
C ILE A 451 -18.17 -6.43 -14.90
N PRO A 452 -16.86 -6.21 -14.90
CA PRO A 452 -15.90 -7.22 -15.34
C PRO A 452 -15.85 -8.38 -14.35
N TYR A 453 -15.68 -9.59 -14.87
CA TYR A 453 -15.43 -10.78 -14.06
C TYR A 453 -14.53 -11.76 -14.78
N PHE A 454 -13.78 -12.55 -14.02
CA PHE A 454 -12.96 -13.64 -14.52
C PHE A 454 -13.67 -14.97 -14.29
N LEU A 455 -13.72 -15.80 -15.34
CA LEU A 455 -14.26 -17.15 -15.29
C LEU A 455 -13.10 -18.14 -15.45
N VAL A 456 -12.90 -19.01 -14.48
CA VAL A 456 -11.94 -20.11 -14.57
C VAL A 456 -12.68 -21.43 -14.55
N ARG A 457 -12.35 -22.31 -15.50
CA ARG A 457 -12.89 -23.67 -15.60
C ARG A 457 -11.93 -24.58 -16.37
N LYS A 458 -12.15 -25.88 -16.30
CA LYS A 458 -11.49 -26.82 -17.22
C LYS A 458 -11.96 -26.58 -18.64
N LYS A 459 -11.05 -26.70 -19.60
CA LYS A 459 -11.36 -26.72 -21.02
C LYS A 459 -12.29 -27.91 -21.30
N SER A 460 -13.39 -27.68 -22.01
CA SER A 460 -14.36 -28.70 -22.35
C SER A 460 -15.05 -28.32 -23.66
N ASP A 461 -15.27 -29.31 -24.52
CA ASP A 461 -16.09 -29.16 -25.72
C ASP A 461 -17.59 -29.23 -25.37
N SER A 462 -17.94 -29.55 -24.12
CA SER A 462 -19.33 -29.60 -23.65
C SER A 462 -19.81 -28.22 -23.21
N GLU A 463 -20.97 -27.81 -23.69
CA GLU A 463 -21.70 -26.61 -23.21
C GLU A 463 -22.60 -26.88 -22.00
N ALA A 464 -22.55 -28.10 -21.45
CA ALA A 464 -23.34 -28.43 -20.27
C ALA A 464 -23.07 -27.48 -19.10
N PRO A 465 -24.10 -26.99 -18.41
CA PRO A 465 -23.92 -26.13 -17.26
C PRO A 465 -23.21 -26.89 -16.12
N VAL A 466 -22.26 -26.23 -15.48
CA VAL A 466 -21.55 -26.74 -14.29
C VAL A 466 -21.81 -25.81 -13.10
N PRO A 467 -21.77 -26.33 -11.87
CA PRO A 467 -21.84 -25.47 -10.68
C PRO A 467 -20.78 -24.38 -10.69
N ALA A 468 -21.13 -23.18 -10.23
CA ALA A 468 -20.21 -22.05 -10.18
C ALA A 468 -20.06 -21.53 -8.74
N LEU A 469 -18.83 -21.33 -8.31
CA LEU A 469 -18.49 -20.60 -7.09
C LEU A 469 -18.16 -19.16 -7.47
N ILE A 470 -18.98 -18.22 -7.00
CA ILE A 470 -18.80 -16.79 -7.28
C ILE A 470 -18.19 -16.11 -6.05
N HIS A 471 -17.06 -15.46 -6.26
CA HIS A 471 -16.43 -14.60 -5.27
C HIS A 471 -16.55 -13.13 -5.73
N ALA A 472 -17.04 -12.28 -4.84
CA ALA A 472 -17.15 -10.85 -5.05
C ALA A 472 -16.89 -10.10 -3.74
N TYR A 473 -16.37 -8.90 -3.83
CA TYR A 473 -16.20 -7.98 -2.72
C TYR A 473 -16.50 -6.56 -3.19
N GLY A 474 -17.33 -5.82 -2.45
CA GLY A 474 -17.76 -4.48 -2.85
C GLY A 474 -17.40 -3.37 -1.87
N GLY A 475 -16.63 -3.68 -0.82
CA GLY A 475 -16.24 -2.72 0.22
C GLY A 475 -15.00 -1.92 -0.13
N PHE A 476 -14.90 -0.70 0.45
CA PHE A 476 -13.69 0.14 0.48
C PHE A 476 -13.06 0.46 -0.89
N ARG A 477 -13.82 0.38 -1.98
CA ARG A 477 -13.32 0.53 -3.37
C ARG A 477 -12.19 -0.46 -3.71
N ALA A 478 -12.13 -1.62 -3.05
CA ALA A 478 -11.12 -2.64 -3.29
C ALA A 478 -11.52 -3.53 -4.46
N ALA A 479 -10.82 -3.40 -5.58
CA ALA A 479 -11.01 -4.26 -6.74
C ALA A 479 -10.52 -5.68 -6.46
N GLN A 480 -11.23 -6.67 -6.99
CA GLN A 480 -10.79 -8.06 -6.98
C GLN A 480 -10.02 -8.35 -8.27
N THR A 481 -8.74 -8.65 -8.16
CA THR A 481 -7.84 -8.90 -9.28
C THR A 481 -7.51 -10.38 -9.45
N PRO A 482 -7.15 -10.86 -10.66
CA PRO A 482 -6.98 -12.29 -10.97
C PRO A 482 -5.65 -12.86 -10.45
N GLY A 483 -5.54 -13.02 -9.12
CA GLY A 483 -4.38 -13.65 -8.47
C GLY A 483 -4.30 -15.17 -8.70
N TYR A 484 -3.11 -15.75 -8.53
CA TYR A 484 -2.87 -17.18 -8.69
C TYR A 484 -3.77 -18.01 -7.78
N LEU A 485 -4.39 -19.09 -8.28
CA LEU A 485 -5.44 -19.83 -7.56
C LEU A 485 -4.99 -20.47 -6.24
N THR A 486 -3.69 -20.55 -5.98
CA THR A 486 -3.14 -20.88 -4.66
C THR A 486 -2.69 -19.66 -3.87
N GLY A 487 -2.84 -18.45 -4.41
CA GLY A 487 -2.66 -17.19 -3.70
C GLY A 487 -3.55 -17.15 -2.46
N GLN A 488 -3.10 -16.44 -1.45
CA GLN A 488 -3.73 -16.49 -0.13
C GLN A 488 -4.07 -15.09 0.36
N PRO A 489 -5.00 -14.40 -0.31
CA PRO A 489 -5.50 -13.16 0.25
C PRO A 489 -6.06 -13.47 1.64
N TYR A 490 -5.57 -12.77 2.65
CA TYR A 490 -5.98 -12.94 4.04
C TYR A 490 -5.78 -14.36 4.63
N ARG A 491 -4.86 -15.16 4.05
CA ARG A 491 -4.62 -16.56 4.46
C ARG A 491 -5.86 -17.46 4.36
N ALA A 492 -6.75 -17.17 3.44
CA ALA A 492 -8.00 -17.92 3.25
C ALA A 492 -7.81 -19.29 2.55
N GLY A 493 -6.57 -19.62 2.16
CA GLY A 493 -6.27 -20.85 1.43
C GLY A 493 -6.50 -20.75 -0.08
N PRO A 494 -6.42 -21.87 -0.81
CA PRO A 494 -6.51 -21.90 -2.27
C PRO A 494 -7.94 -21.63 -2.74
N LEU A 495 -8.23 -20.37 -3.06
CA LEU A 495 -9.54 -19.94 -3.51
C LEU A 495 -9.87 -20.52 -4.90
N GLY A 496 -10.90 -21.32 -4.96
CA GLY A 496 -11.44 -21.84 -6.22
C GLY A 496 -10.66 -22.97 -6.87
N LEU A 497 -9.40 -23.23 -6.51
CA LEU A 497 -8.58 -24.26 -7.16
C LEU A 497 -9.23 -25.65 -7.11
N PHE A 498 -9.55 -26.14 -5.91
CA PHE A 498 -10.13 -27.49 -5.74
C PHE A 498 -11.49 -27.60 -6.43
N TRP A 499 -12.28 -26.50 -6.41
CA TRP A 499 -13.55 -26.43 -7.09
C TRP A 499 -13.42 -26.58 -8.62
N VAL A 500 -12.41 -25.93 -9.22
CA VAL A 500 -12.12 -26.05 -10.65
C VAL A 500 -11.58 -27.43 -11.01
N GLU A 501 -10.73 -28.01 -10.17
CA GLU A 501 -10.18 -29.35 -10.36
C GLU A 501 -11.26 -30.43 -10.32
N ASP A 502 -12.33 -30.23 -9.56
CA ASP A 502 -13.53 -31.08 -9.54
C ASP A 502 -14.44 -30.93 -10.79
N GLY A 503 -14.02 -30.11 -11.76
CA GLY A 503 -14.74 -29.90 -13.01
C GLY A 503 -15.78 -28.78 -12.99
N ASN A 504 -15.82 -27.98 -11.93
CA ASN A 504 -16.72 -26.86 -11.75
C ASN A 504 -16.14 -25.54 -12.25
N ALA A 505 -16.87 -24.43 -12.12
CA ALA A 505 -16.43 -23.10 -12.50
C ALA A 505 -16.17 -22.21 -11.28
N TYR A 506 -15.08 -21.43 -11.31
CA TYR A 506 -14.82 -20.37 -10.36
C TYR A 506 -14.94 -19.01 -11.03
N VAL A 507 -15.68 -18.09 -10.41
CA VAL A 507 -15.94 -16.74 -10.92
C VAL A 507 -15.46 -15.72 -9.90
N LEU A 508 -14.57 -14.84 -10.33
CA LEU A 508 -14.12 -13.69 -9.55
C LEU A 508 -14.70 -12.42 -10.17
N ALA A 509 -15.59 -11.73 -9.44
CA ALA A 509 -16.16 -10.47 -9.86
C ALA A 509 -15.34 -9.30 -9.30
N GLY A 510 -14.95 -8.40 -10.19
CA GLY A 510 -14.11 -7.24 -9.89
C GLY A 510 -14.88 -5.98 -9.50
#